data_898e892eec5ca77fa3a87a2964c6ec62
#
_entry.id   898e892eec5ca77fa3a87a2964c6ec62
#
_cell.length_a   1.000
_cell.length_b   1.000
_cell.length_c   1.000
_cell.angle_alpha   90.00
_cell.angle_beta   90.00
_cell.angle_gamma   90.00
#
_symmetry.space_group_name_H-M   'P 1'
#
loop_
_entity.id
_entity.type
_entity.pdbx_description
1 polymer ?
#
loop_
_entity_poly.entity_id
_entity_poly.type
_entity_poly.pdbx_seq_one_letter_code
_entity_poly.pdbx_strand_id
1 'polypeptide(L)'
;MKRSLVAGLAAALLTATGAAAAEPLRIAAISPKAGPCAALGAASPAGEKAYYDHLAKRLGTVVQRCPVASAAEAATALAAGKLDLAVLDRAAFAPVSGTARAILTLRPQGGLNRIVIVLAVPATSPARSLVDLRGKTLVLGGATPAALAVPRQAMADRGATTGFFGQERVEADGEAAAAVLRAGQAQAMALHAAAWQRLCPKVAVKKAKPCTDLRVLARIRPQASQAIVVRQDMPLDTRYRLIGIHMPLHLENATAFAWASAWSPKAAEFEPTEAQALVATP
;
A
#
# COMPACT_ATOMS: atom_id res chain seq x y z
N MET A 1 -81.29 -5.63 -38.10
CA MET A 1 -79.81 -5.68 -38.20
C MET A 1 -79.26 -4.73 -37.12
N LYS A 2 -78.81 -5.28 -35.95
CA LYS A 2 -78.25 -4.54 -34.85
C LYS A 2 -76.71 -4.81 -34.79
N ARG A 3 -75.90 -3.83 -35.03
CA ARG A 3 -74.43 -3.90 -34.87
C ARG A 3 -74.07 -3.47 -33.45
N SER A 4 -73.52 -4.38 -32.64
CA SER A 4 -72.96 -4.11 -31.35
C SER A 4 -71.48 -3.75 -31.53
N LEU A 5 -71.07 -2.54 -31.09
CA LEU A 5 -69.70 -2.11 -30.95
C LEU A 5 -69.18 -2.56 -29.58
N VAL A 6 -68.16 -3.40 -29.59
CA VAL A 6 -67.40 -3.76 -28.37
C VAL A 6 -66.22 -2.84 -28.32
N ALA A 7 -66.22 -1.93 -27.32
CA ALA A 7 -65.10 -1.08 -27.00
C ALA A 7 -64.13 -1.85 -26.10
N GLY A 8 -62.96 -2.22 -26.64
CA GLY A 8 -61.87 -2.83 -25.87
C GLY A 8 -61.10 -1.76 -25.11
N LEU A 9 -61.14 -1.80 -23.78
CA LEU A 9 -60.27 -1.00 -22.88
C LEU A 9 -58.89 -1.67 -22.81
N ALA A 10 -57.88 -1.08 -23.44
CA ALA A 10 -56.49 -1.48 -23.26
C ALA A 10 -55.96 -0.80 -22.01
N ALA A 11 -55.83 -1.53 -20.90
CA ALA A 11 -55.16 -1.08 -19.71
C ALA A 11 -53.63 -1.15 -19.92
N ALA A 12 -52.99 -0.01 -20.11
CA ALA A 12 -51.52 0.09 -20.13
C ALA A 12 -50.98 -0.09 -18.71
N LEU A 13 -50.39 -1.24 -18.40
CA LEU A 13 -49.60 -1.48 -17.20
C LEU A 13 -48.27 -0.71 -17.35
N LEU A 14 -48.19 0.47 -16.75
CA LEU A 14 -46.92 1.15 -16.48
C LEU A 14 -46.18 0.36 -15.40
N THR A 15 -45.29 -0.53 -15.81
CA THR A 15 -44.29 -1.11 -14.90
C THR A 15 -43.29 -0.01 -14.56
N ALA A 16 -43.49 0.63 -13.40
CA ALA A 16 -42.45 1.48 -12.79
C ALA A 16 -41.25 0.59 -12.46
N THR A 17 -40.26 0.57 -13.33
CA THR A 17 -38.94 0.04 -13.00
C THR A 17 -38.35 0.98 -11.92
N GLY A 18 -38.59 0.64 -10.64
CA GLY A 18 -37.93 1.28 -9.53
C GLY A 18 -36.44 1.12 -9.74
N ALA A 19 -35.73 2.22 -9.98
CA ALA A 19 -34.28 2.23 -9.96
C ALA A 19 -33.86 1.71 -8.58
N ALA A 20 -33.29 0.52 -8.54
CA ALA A 20 -32.72 -0.03 -7.30
C ALA A 20 -31.74 1.00 -6.78
N ALA A 21 -31.99 1.53 -5.59
CA ALA A 21 -31.06 2.47 -4.96
C ALA A 21 -29.70 1.80 -4.88
N ALA A 22 -28.66 2.46 -5.38
CA ALA A 22 -27.31 1.93 -5.32
C ALA A 22 -26.95 1.60 -3.87
N GLU A 23 -26.44 0.41 -3.62
CA GLU A 23 -26.02 0.01 -2.28
C GLU A 23 -24.99 0.99 -1.72
N PRO A 24 -25.09 1.35 -0.42
CA PRO A 24 -24.15 2.27 0.20
C PRO A 24 -22.73 1.66 0.25
N LEU A 25 -21.73 2.50 0.04
CA LEU A 25 -20.33 2.11 0.26
C LEU A 25 -20.01 2.20 1.76
N ARG A 26 -19.66 1.07 2.37
CA ARG A 26 -19.38 0.93 3.80
C ARG A 26 -17.87 0.97 4.04
N ILE A 27 -17.39 2.01 4.74
CA ILE A 27 -15.97 2.23 5.02
C ILE A 27 -15.66 2.02 6.49
N ALA A 28 -14.67 1.20 6.79
CA ALA A 28 -14.17 1.01 8.15
C ALA A 28 -13.58 2.31 8.71
N ALA A 29 -13.92 2.62 9.96
CA ALA A 29 -13.29 3.69 10.72
C ALA A 29 -12.89 3.15 12.09
N ILE A 30 -11.58 3.13 12.37
CA ILE A 30 -11.07 2.67 13.67
C ILE A 30 -11.56 3.61 14.75
N SER A 31 -12.26 3.07 15.74
CA SER A 31 -12.90 3.82 16.82
C SER A 31 -12.94 2.98 18.09
N PRO A 32 -12.69 3.57 19.29
CA PRO A 32 -12.80 2.84 20.56
C PRO A 32 -14.21 2.29 20.85
N LYS A 33 -15.23 2.83 20.18
CA LYS A 33 -16.61 2.34 20.29
C LYS A 33 -17.04 1.80 18.92
N ALA A 34 -17.29 0.50 18.85
CA ALA A 34 -17.99 -0.13 17.73
C ALA A 34 -19.44 0.37 17.66
N GLY A 35 -20.01 0.38 16.46
CA GLY A 35 -21.37 0.85 16.25
C GLY A 35 -21.89 0.50 14.86
N PRO A 36 -23.17 0.77 14.58
CA PRO A 36 -23.73 0.54 13.27
C PRO A 36 -23.08 1.46 12.21
N CYS A 37 -23.07 1.02 10.96
CA CYS A 37 -22.72 1.87 9.82
C CYS A 37 -23.75 3.00 9.68
N ALA A 38 -23.28 4.22 9.52
CA ALA A 38 -24.14 5.37 9.33
C ALA A 38 -23.49 6.41 8.40
N ALA A 39 -24.31 7.18 7.71
CA ALA A 39 -23.83 8.36 7.00
C ALA A 39 -23.30 9.40 8.00
N LEU A 40 -22.30 10.17 7.59
CA LEU A 40 -21.73 11.22 8.45
C LEU A 40 -22.72 12.38 8.65
N GLY A 41 -22.88 12.80 9.91
CA GLY A 41 -23.65 13.98 10.28
C GLY A 41 -22.86 15.28 10.14
N ALA A 42 -23.58 16.41 10.33
CA ALA A 42 -22.96 17.74 10.26
C ALA A 42 -21.87 17.98 11.33
N ALA A 43 -21.94 17.29 12.47
CA ALA A 43 -20.97 17.39 13.56
C ALA A 43 -19.70 16.54 13.36
N SER A 44 -19.58 15.81 12.25
CA SER A 44 -18.39 15.01 11.96
C SER A 44 -17.16 15.88 11.69
N PRO A 45 -15.92 15.40 11.99
CA PRO A 45 -14.71 16.15 11.69
C PRO A 45 -14.66 16.60 10.23
N ALA A 46 -14.28 17.84 9.99
CA ALA A 46 -14.34 18.46 8.65
C ALA A 46 -13.59 17.66 7.58
N GLY A 47 -12.41 17.12 7.90
CA GLY A 47 -11.63 16.31 6.97
C GLY A 47 -12.30 14.98 6.65
N GLU A 48 -12.86 14.32 7.65
CA GLU A 48 -13.62 13.07 7.47
C GLU A 48 -14.83 13.32 6.58
N LYS A 49 -15.61 14.35 6.93
CA LYS A 49 -16.77 14.72 6.13
C LYS A 49 -16.40 15.07 4.68
N ALA A 50 -15.35 15.86 4.46
CA ALA A 50 -14.87 16.21 3.13
C ALA A 50 -14.52 14.99 2.29
N TYR A 51 -13.89 13.97 2.89
CA TYR A 51 -13.54 12.73 2.20
C TYR A 51 -14.78 11.90 1.84
N TYR A 52 -15.70 11.69 2.79
CA TYR A 52 -16.91 10.91 2.55
C TYR A 52 -17.83 11.58 1.53
N ASP A 53 -18.02 12.91 1.61
CA ASP A 53 -18.80 13.67 0.66
C ASP A 53 -18.18 13.64 -0.75
N HIS A 54 -16.84 13.69 -0.84
CA HIS A 54 -16.14 13.58 -2.10
C HIS A 54 -16.38 12.21 -2.76
N LEU A 55 -16.25 11.12 -1.99
CA LEU A 55 -16.55 9.78 -2.48
C LEU A 55 -18.01 9.64 -2.89
N ALA A 56 -18.94 10.08 -2.05
CA ALA A 56 -20.38 10.00 -2.33
C ALA A 56 -20.75 10.72 -3.63
N LYS A 57 -20.25 11.94 -3.81
CA LYS A 57 -20.44 12.75 -5.03
C LYS A 57 -19.89 12.05 -6.28
N ARG A 58 -18.67 11.51 -6.19
CA ARG A 58 -17.98 10.90 -7.35
C ARG A 58 -18.52 9.52 -7.70
N LEU A 59 -18.97 8.76 -6.71
CA LEU A 59 -19.56 7.43 -6.90
C LEU A 59 -21.05 7.47 -7.23
N GLY A 60 -21.76 8.54 -6.84
CA GLY A 60 -23.21 8.63 -6.98
C GLY A 60 -23.96 7.72 -6.01
N THR A 61 -23.38 7.40 -4.85
CA THR A 61 -24.00 6.56 -3.83
C THR A 61 -23.75 7.09 -2.43
N VAL A 62 -24.54 6.63 -1.46
CA VAL A 62 -24.33 6.95 -0.05
C VAL A 62 -23.04 6.27 0.44
N VAL A 63 -22.20 7.03 1.17
CA VAL A 63 -21.03 6.50 1.82
C VAL A 63 -21.27 6.47 3.32
N GLN A 64 -21.08 5.30 3.94
CA GLN A 64 -21.30 5.09 5.36
C GLN A 64 -20.00 4.85 6.10
N ARG A 65 -19.88 5.46 7.26
CA ARG A 65 -18.84 5.20 8.24
C ARG A 65 -19.25 4.02 9.11
N CYS A 66 -18.41 3.02 9.19
CA CYS A 66 -18.62 1.82 10.00
C CYS A 66 -17.56 1.75 11.11
N PRO A 67 -17.89 2.11 12.35
CA PRO A 67 -16.95 2.08 13.46
C PRO A 67 -16.55 0.64 13.80
N VAL A 68 -15.25 0.37 13.85
CA VAL A 68 -14.65 -0.91 14.23
C VAL A 68 -13.52 -0.68 15.25
N ALA A 69 -13.30 -1.62 16.17
CA ALA A 69 -12.33 -1.40 17.24
C ALA A 69 -10.86 -1.54 16.78
N SER A 70 -10.59 -2.27 15.69
CA SER A 70 -9.22 -2.53 15.23
C SER A 70 -9.15 -2.82 13.74
N ALA A 71 -7.94 -2.76 13.19
CA ALA A 71 -7.67 -3.20 11.81
C ALA A 71 -7.97 -4.69 11.59
N ALA A 72 -7.75 -5.53 12.58
CA ALA A 72 -8.09 -6.96 12.53
C ALA A 72 -9.60 -7.20 12.45
N GLU A 73 -10.39 -6.42 13.20
CA GLU A 73 -11.85 -6.46 13.11
C GLU A 73 -12.32 -5.93 11.74
N ALA A 74 -11.73 -4.84 11.25
CA ALA A 74 -12.01 -4.33 9.91
C ALA A 74 -11.74 -5.39 8.83
N ALA A 75 -10.62 -6.10 8.91
CA ALA A 75 -10.27 -7.18 8.00
C ALA A 75 -11.31 -8.32 8.03
N THR A 76 -11.70 -8.75 9.22
CA THR A 76 -12.73 -9.79 9.42
C THR A 76 -14.09 -9.35 8.85
N ALA A 77 -14.49 -8.11 9.11
CA ALA A 77 -15.75 -7.55 8.61
C ALA A 77 -15.74 -7.38 7.07
N LEU A 78 -14.58 -7.02 6.49
CA LEU A 78 -14.37 -6.95 5.06
C LEU A 78 -14.51 -8.34 4.40
N ALA A 79 -13.84 -9.35 4.96
CA ALA A 79 -13.93 -10.74 4.49
C ALA A 79 -15.36 -11.31 4.58
N ALA A 80 -16.12 -10.88 5.59
CA ALA A 80 -17.52 -11.27 5.78
C ALA A 80 -18.53 -10.45 4.92
N GLY A 81 -18.06 -9.53 4.07
CA GLY A 81 -18.93 -8.67 3.25
C GLY A 81 -19.72 -7.60 4.05
N LYS A 82 -19.37 -7.38 5.32
CA LYS A 82 -20.00 -6.34 6.17
C LYS A 82 -19.42 -4.94 5.90
N LEU A 83 -18.24 -4.88 5.32
CA LEU A 83 -17.55 -3.67 4.87
C LEU A 83 -17.17 -3.80 3.40
N ASP A 84 -17.02 -2.67 2.75
CA ASP A 84 -16.60 -2.61 1.35
C ASP A 84 -15.17 -2.09 1.19
N LEU A 85 -14.70 -1.26 2.13
CA LEU A 85 -13.38 -0.63 2.12
C LEU A 85 -12.82 -0.48 3.53
N ALA A 86 -11.54 -0.76 3.68
CA ALA A 86 -10.78 -0.52 4.91
C ALA A 86 -9.33 -0.13 4.59
N VAL A 87 -8.69 0.63 5.49
CA VAL A 87 -7.23 0.79 5.51
C VAL A 87 -6.67 -0.31 6.41
N LEU A 88 -5.87 -1.21 5.84
CA LEU A 88 -5.27 -2.32 6.57
C LEU A 88 -3.75 -2.26 6.46
N ASP A 89 -3.09 -2.58 7.57
CA ASP A 89 -1.68 -2.92 7.56
C ASP A 89 -1.46 -4.37 7.10
N ARG A 90 -0.20 -4.75 6.95
CA ARG A 90 0.18 -6.08 6.50
C ARG A 90 -0.32 -7.19 7.43
N ALA A 91 -0.26 -6.99 8.73
CA ALA A 91 -0.65 -7.99 9.72
C ALA A 91 -2.15 -8.26 9.66
N ALA A 92 -2.96 -7.21 9.54
CA ALA A 92 -4.41 -7.33 9.38
C ALA A 92 -4.83 -7.86 7.99
N PHE A 93 -4.09 -7.52 6.92
CA PHE A 93 -4.40 -7.97 5.57
C PHE A 93 -4.04 -9.44 5.31
N ALA A 94 -2.93 -9.94 5.85
CA ALA A 94 -2.42 -11.28 5.54
C ALA A 94 -3.45 -12.41 5.74
N PRO A 95 -4.25 -12.45 6.84
CA PRO A 95 -5.25 -13.50 7.04
C PRO A 95 -6.40 -13.46 6.03
N VAL A 96 -6.68 -12.32 5.42
CA VAL A 96 -7.82 -12.09 4.51
C VAL A 96 -7.41 -11.92 3.06
N SER A 97 -6.15 -12.14 2.71
CA SER A 97 -5.60 -11.92 1.36
C SER A 97 -6.29 -12.74 0.26
N GLY A 98 -6.98 -13.82 0.60
CA GLY A 98 -7.80 -14.63 -0.32
C GLY A 98 -9.20 -14.08 -0.57
N THR A 99 -9.72 -13.22 0.33
CA THR A 99 -11.09 -12.68 0.30
C THR A 99 -11.15 -11.17 0.20
N ALA A 100 -10.00 -10.51 0.26
CA ALA A 100 -9.85 -9.07 0.15
C ALA A 100 -8.70 -8.71 -0.81
N ARG A 101 -8.73 -7.49 -1.35
CA ARG A 101 -7.76 -7.02 -2.32
C ARG A 101 -7.26 -5.63 -1.98
N ALA A 102 -5.96 -5.46 -1.89
CA ALA A 102 -5.34 -4.14 -1.83
C ALA A 102 -5.42 -3.49 -3.22
N ILE A 103 -5.84 -2.22 -3.26
CA ILE A 103 -6.03 -1.47 -4.51
C ILE A 103 -5.19 -0.20 -4.58
N LEU A 104 -4.91 0.42 -3.44
CA LEU A 104 -4.20 1.69 -3.35
C LEU A 104 -3.27 1.70 -2.14
N THR A 105 -2.13 2.35 -2.30
CA THR A 105 -1.25 2.74 -1.20
C THR A 105 -0.92 4.23 -1.31
N LEU A 106 -0.23 4.76 -0.30
CA LEU A 106 0.25 6.13 -0.31
C LEU A 106 1.73 6.18 -0.71
N ARG A 107 2.02 7.05 -1.65
CA ARG A 107 3.38 7.41 -2.02
C ARG A 107 3.84 8.59 -1.16
N PRO A 108 4.92 8.48 -0.37
CA PRO A 108 5.45 9.60 0.37
C PRO A 108 6.13 10.62 -0.54
N GLN A 109 6.27 11.84 -0.05
CA GLN A 109 7.06 12.88 -0.73
C GLN A 109 8.47 12.37 -1.03
N GLY A 110 8.91 12.49 -2.28
CA GLY A 110 10.18 11.91 -2.75
C GLY A 110 10.06 10.51 -3.36
N GLY A 111 8.90 9.87 -3.28
CA GLY A 111 8.52 8.65 -4.00
C GLY A 111 9.17 7.38 -3.51
N LEU A 112 8.48 6.57 -2.70
CA LEU A 112 8.92 5.21 -2.31
C LEU A 112 9.05 4.28 -3.53
N ASN A 113 8.27 4.46 -4.58
CA ASN A 113 8.40 3.66 -5.81
C ASN A 113 9.76 3.80 -6.50
N ARG A 114 10.51 4.86 -6.18
CA ARG A 114 11.88 5.06 -6.63
C ARG A 114 12.93 4.58 -5.63
N ILE A 115 12.53 4.26 -4.40
CA ILE A 115 13.46 3.73 -3.42
C ILE A 115 13.65 2.25 -3.71
N VAL A 116 14.79 1.93 -4.27
CA VAL A 116 15.26 0.55 -4.41
C VAL A 116 16.44 0.38 -3.48
N ILE A 117 16.38 -0.63 -2.62
CA ILE A 117 17.51 -1.06 -1.82
C ILE A 117 18.28 -2.11 -2.61
N VAL A 118 19.56 -1.88 -2.76
CA VAL A 118 20.49 -2.83 -3.34
C VAL A 118 21.11 -3.61 -2.21
N LEU A 119 20.88 -4.91 -2.19
CA LEU A 119 21.61 -5.86 -1.38
C LEU A 119 22.77 -6.38 -2.23
N ALA A 120 24.00 -6.11 -1.79
CA ALA A 120 25.20 -6.48 -2.50
C ALA A 120 26.09 -7.38 -1.64
N VAL A 121 26.87 -8.22 -2.31
CA VAL A 121 27.82 -9.16 -1.71
C VAL A 121 29.14 -9.09 -2.47
N PRO A 122 30.26 -9.59 -1.92
CA PRO A 122 31.48 -9.80 -2.70
C PRO A 122 31.21 -10.61 -3.96
N ALA A 123 31.88 -10.30 -5.06
CA ALA A 123 31.70 -11.04 -6.34
C ALA A 123 31.94 -12.55 -6.17
N THR A 124 32.87 -12.93 -5.28
CA THR A 124 33.23 -14.32 -4.95
C THR A 124 32.27 -14.99 -3.96
N SER A 125 31.29 -14.27 -3.41
CA SER A 125 30.36 -14.81 -2.42
C SER A 125 29.53 -15.95 -3.02
N PRO A 126 29.35 -17.09 -2.32
CA PRO A 126 28.51 -18.19 -2.77
C PRO A 126 27.01 -17.89 -2.60
N ALA A 127 26.62 -16.82 -1.86
CA ALA A 127 25.22 -16.49 -1.61
C ALA A 127 24.48 -16.20 -2.92
N ARG A 128 23.33 -16.82 -3.14
CA ARG A 128 22.47 -16.63 -4.32
C ARG A 128 21.15 -15.96 -3.99
N SER A 129 20.79 -15.91 -2.72
CA SER A 129 19.53 -15.37 -2.21
C SER A 129 19.72 -14.69 -0.87
N LEU A 130 18.69 -13.96 -0.40
CA LEU A 130 18.68 -13.36 0.95
C LEU A 130 18.79 -14.44 2.03
N VAL A 131 18.20 -15.62 1.83
CA VAL A 131 18.19 -16.71 2.82
C VAL A 131 19.60 -17.20 3.12
N ASP A 132 20.52 -17.20 2.13
CA ASP A 132 21.91 -17.62 2.29
C ASP A 132 22.73 -16.68 3.20
N LEU A 133 22.17 -15.52 3.52
CA LEU A 133 22.75 -14.53 4.42
C LEU A 133 22.27 -14.66 5.87
N ARG A 134 21.44 -15.65 6.18
CA ARG A 134 21.01 -15.91 7.57
C ARG A 134 22.22 -16.16 8.47
N GLY A 135 22.23 -15.50 9.62
CA GLY A 135 23.33 -15.56 10.58
C GLY A 135 24.62 -14.87 10.14
N LYS A 136 24.67 -14.26 8.97
CA LYS A 136 25.84 -13.51 8.47
C LYS A 136 25.81 -12.05 8.95
N THR A 137 26.93 -11.34 8.79
CA THR A 137 27.00 -9.91 9.11
C THR A 137 26.52 -9.10 7.91
N LEU A 138 25.55 -8.23 8.17
CA LEU A 138 25.06 -7.19 7.25
C LEU A 138 25.67 -5.85 7.63
N VAL A 139 26.17 -5.08 6.67
CA VAL A 139 26.53 -3.68 6.87
C VAL A 139 25.56 -2.76 6.14
N LEU A 140 25.11 -1.71 6.83
CA LEU A 140 24.25 -0.66 6.31
C LEU A 140 25.06 0.63 6.19
N GLY A 141 24.93 1.34 5.08
CA GLY A 141 25.53 2.66 4.91
C GLY A 141 24.49 3.76 5.08
N GLY A 142 24.61 4.56 6.13
CA GLY A 142 23.74 5.70 6.41
C GLY A 142 23.94 6.29 7.79
N ALA A 143 24.13 7.61 7.86
CA ALA A 143 24.48 8.29 9.10
C ALA A 143 23.30 8.54 10.05
N THR A 144 22.05 8.34 9.62
CA THR A 144 20.88 8.71 10.41
C THR A 144 19.91 7.55 10.57
N PRO A 145 19.16 7.49 11.68
CA PRO A 145 18.10 6.48 11.87
C PRO A 145 17.12 6.42 10.70
N ALA A 146 16.76 7.56 10.12
CA ALA A 146 15.85 7.64 8.97
C ALA A 146 16.47 7.01 7.71
N ALA A 147 17.77 7.16 7.48
CA ALA A 147 18.47 6.54 6.35
C ALA A 147 18.55 5.01 6.49
N LEU A 148 18.53 4.50 7.71
CA LEU A 148 18.60 3.06 8.02
C LEU A 148 17.23 2.38 8.09
N ALA A 149 16.17 3.14 8.39
CA ALA A 149 14.83 2.59 8.56
C ALA A 149 14.34 1.90 7.28
N VAL A 150 14.55 2.52 6.11
CA VAL A 150 14.07 1.97 4.83
C VAL A 150 14.81 0.69 4.41
N PRO A 151 16.17 0.62 4.45
CA PRO A 151 16.88 -0.65 4.23
C PRO A 151 16.43 -1.77 5.17
N ARG A 152 16.28 -1.49 6.47
CA ARG A 152 15.80 -2.47 7.45
C ARG A 152 14.40 -2.96 7.12
N GLN A 153 13.49 -2.04 6.83
CA GLN A 153 12.12 -2.40 6.43
C GLN A 153 12.13 -3.25 5.16
N ALA A 154 12.91 -2.86 4.14
CA ALA A 154 13.01 -3.62 2.90
C ALA A 154 13.53 -5.06 3.12
N MET A 155 14.49 -5.25 4.05
CA MET A 155 14.97 -6.58 4.41
C MET A 155 13.89 -7.37 5.17
N ALA A 156 13.21 -6.73 6.14
CA ALA A 156 12.13 -7.36 6.90
C ALA A 156 10.96 -7.77 6.01
N ASP A 157 10.64 -6.98 4.98
CA ASP A 157 9.63 -7.26 3.97
C ASP A 157 9.91 -8.53 3.16
N ARG A 158 11.16 -9.00 3.18
CA ARG A 158 11.62 -10.23 2.53
C ARG A 158 11.95 -11.35 3.52
N GLY A 159 11.43 -11.24 4.75
CA GLY A 159 11.60 -12.25 5.78
C GLY A 159 12.88 -12.13 6.62
N ALA A 160 13.74 -11.13 6.35
CA ALA A 160 14.90 -10.86 7.21
C ALA A 160 14.50 -9.94 8.38
N THR A 161 13.73 -10.50 9.30
CA THR A 161 13.26 -9.84 10.53
C THR A 161 14.37 -9.80 11.59
N THR A 162 14.07 -9.27 12.76
CA THR A 162 15.00 -9.22 13.91
C THR A 162 15.64 -10.60 14.17
N GLY A 163 16.95 -10.62 14.28
CA GLY A 163 17.71 -11.87 14.48
C GLY A 163 17.97 -12.69 13.22
N PHE A 164 17.54 -12.24 12.05
CA PHE A 164 17.87 -12.91 10.78
C PHE A 164 19.37 -12.85 10.48
N PHE A 165 19.97 -11.67 10.58
CA PHE A 165 21.41 -11.49 10.50
C PHE A 165 22.04 -11.76 11.87
N GLY A 166 23.21 -12.37 11.89
CA GLY A 166 23.97 -12.59 13.13
C GLY A 166 24.49 -11.29 13.73
N GLN A 167 24.83 -10.32 12.87
CA GLN A 167 25.25 -8.99 13.26
C GLN A 167 24.81 -7.97 12.22
N GLU A 168 24.39 -6.79 12.68
CA GLU A 168 24.20 -5.61 11.85
C GLU A 168 25.22 -4.54 12.23
N ARG A 169 25.97 -4.06 11.25
CA ARG A 169 26.90 -2.94 11.38
C ARG A 169 26.33 -1.73 10.65
N VAL A 170 26.60 -0.56 11.18
CA VAL A 170 26.18 0.70 10.59
C VAL A 170 27.43 1.56 10.34
N GLU A 171 27.56 2.00 9.11
CA GLU A 171 28.66 2.89 8.71
C GLU A 171 28.09 4.25 8.25
N ALA A 172 28.94 5.26 8.25
CA ALA A 172 28.53 6.64 7.96
C ALA A 172 27.87 6.80 6.58
N ASP A 173 28.34 6.07 5.59
CA ASP A 173 27.85 6.13 4.21
C ASP A 173 28.08 4.81 3.44
N GLY A 174 27.77 4.83 2.14
CA GLY A 174 27.93 3.66 1.28
C GLY A 174 29.39 3.30 0.96
N GLU A 175 30.31 4.26 0.98
CA GLU A 175 31.75 4.00 0.73
C GLU A 175 32.37 3.31 1.93
N ALA A 176 32.08 3.78 3.15
CA ALA A 176 32.51 3.14 4.38
C ALA A 176 31.93 1.72 4.51
N ALA A 177 30.64 1.53 4.19
CA ALA A 177 30.03 0.21 4.17
C ALA A 177 30.70 -0.73 3.16
N ALA A 178 31.04 -0.25 1.97
CA ALA A 178 31.76 -1.02 0.97
C ALA A 178 33.19 -1.39 1.40
N ALA A 179 33.87 -0.49 2.12
CA ALA A 179 35.18 -0.77 2.68
C ALA A 179 35.13 -1.92 3.71
N VAL A 180 34.13 -1.92 4.60
CA VAL A 180 33.87 -3.00 5.57
C VAL A 180 33.61 -4.32 4.85
N LEU A 181 32.80 -4.30 3.78
CA LEU A 181 32.48 -5.49 2.97
C LEU A 181 33.74 -6.03 2.27
N ARG A 182 34.55 -5.15 1.64
CA ARG A 182 35.82 -5.51 0.97
C ARG A 182 36.87 -6.05 1.93
N ALA A 183 36.88 -5.57 3.16
CA ALA A 183 37.75 -6.06 4.22
C ALA A 183 37.32 -7.43 4.78
N GLY A 184 36.22 -8.01 4.28
CA GLY A 184 35.68 -9.30 4.76
C GLY A 184 35.04 -9.23 6.15
N GLN A 185 34.84 -8.03 6.70
CA GLN A 185 34.24 -7.81 8.01
C GLN A 185 32.70 -7.88 8.00
N ALA A 186 32.11 -7.93 6.80
CA ALA A 186 30.71 -8.22 6.56
C ALA A 186 30.57 -9.12 5.34
N GLN A 187 29.46 -9.86 5.21
CA GLN A 187 29.18 -10.74 4.10
C GLN A 187 28.19 -10.15 3.11
N ALA A 188 27.45 -9.14 3.54
CA ALA A 188 26.53 -8.41 2.69
C ALA A 188 26.48 -6.93 3.09
N MET A 189 26.11 -6.06 2.15
CA MET A 189 25.75 -4.69 2.45
C MET A 189 24.42 -4.31 1.79
N ALA A 190 23.66 -3.42 2.44
CA ALA A 190 22.44 -2.86 1.90
C ALA A 190 22.54 -1.34 1.79
N LEU A 191 22.27 -0.81 0.59
CA LEU A 191 22.33 0.60 0.25
C LEU A 191 21.11 1.02 -0.56
N HIS A 192 20.77 2.32 -0.48
CA HIS A 192 19.88 2.92 -1.49
C HIS A 192 20.50 2.82 -2.89
N ALA A 193 19.69 2.53 -3.91
CA ALA A 193 20.18 2.36 -5.29
C ALA A 193 20.96 3.59 -5.79
N ALA A 194 20.58 4.80 -5.37
CA ALA A 194 21.32 6.01 -5.71
C ALA A 194 22.75 6.03 -5.09
N ALA A 195 22.91 5.54 -3.86
CA ALA A 195 24.24 5.39 -3.25
C ALA A 195 25.04 4.29 -3.95
N TRP A 196 24.40 3.17 -4.28
CA TRP A 196 25.01 2.12 -5.08
C TRP A 196 25.49 2.61 -6.44
N GLN A 197 24.69 3.41 -7.17
CA GLN A 197 25.07 3.96 -8.47
C GLN A 197 26.24 4.91 -8.40
N ARG A 198 26.40 5.66 -7.30
CA ARG A 198 27.59 6.50 -7.07
C ARG A 198 28.82 5.66 -6.80
N LEU A 199 28.70 4.63 -5.98
CA LEU A 199 29.77 3.73 -5.62
C LEU A 199 30.19 2.83 -6.80
N CYS A 200 29.22 2.22 -7.48
CA CYS A 200 29.41 1.24 -8.55
C CYS A 200 28.58 1.60 -9.78
N PRO A 201 28.96 2.61 -10.55
CA PRO A 201 28.25 3.03 -11.74
C PRO A 201 28.29 1.95 -12.81
N LYS A 202 27.27 1.87 -13.68
CA LYS A 202 27.23 0.95 -14.81
C LYS A 202 28.31 1.27 -15.88
N VAL A 203 28.65 2.54 -15.99
CA VAL A 203 29.66 3.07 -16.91
C VAL A 203 30.59 3.96 -16.11
N ALA A 204 31.88 3.94 -16.42
CA ALA A 204 32.85 4.78 -15.72
C ALA A 204 32.47 6.27 -15.84
N VAL A 205 32.34 6.97 -14.71
CA VAL A 205 32.01 8.40 -14.64
C VAL A 205 33.02 9.08 -13.75
N LYS A 206 33.80 10.00 -14.29
CA LYS A 206 34.87 10.71 -13.59
C LYS A 206 35.84 9.72 -12.89
N LYS A 207 35.87 9.72 -11.52
CA LYS A 207 36.73 8.83 -10.72
C LYS A 207 36.05 7.49 -10.37
N ALA A 208 34.73 7.37 -10.51
CA ALA A 208 34.00 6.16 -10.17
C ALA A 208 33.99 5.17 -11.35
N LYS A 209 34.34 3.92 -11.07
CA LYS A 209 34.39 2.82 -12.05
C LYS A 209 33.33 1.76 -11.68
N PRO A 210 32.88 0.95 -12.67
CA PRO A 210 32.06 -0.22 -12.35
C PRO A 210 32.77 -1.12 -11.33
N CYS A 211 32.03 -1.62 -10.34
CA CYS A 211 32.57 -2.59 -9.40
C CYS A 211 32.70 -3.96 -10.06
N THR A 212 33.87 -4.54 -9.99
CA THR A 212 34.14 -5.94 -10.41
C THR A 212 34.25 -6.88 -9.23
N ASP A 213 34.50 -6.32 -8.07
CA ASP A 213 34.71 -6.98 -6.77
C ASP A 213 33.40 -7.19 -5.97
N LEU A 214 32.35 -6.50 -6.36
CA LEU A 214 31.04 -6.57 -5.73
C LEU A 214 29.97 -6.93 -6.76
N ARG A 215 28.96 -7.68 -6.34
CA ARG A 215 27.78 -7.96 -7.15
C ARG A 215 26.49 -7.71 -6.43
N VAL A 216 25.46 -7.33 -7.18
CA VAL A 216 24.10 -7.19 -6.67
C VAL A 216 23.50 -8.57 -6.48
N LEU A 217 23.13 -8.91 -5.25
CA LEU A 217 22.40 -10.13 -4.92
C LEU A 217 20.91 -9.93 -5.16
N ALA A 218 20.38 -8.79 -4.71
CA ALA A 218 18.97 -8.47 -4.89
C ALA A 218 18.74 -6.94 -5.01
N ARG A 219 17.67 -6.56 -5.70
CA ARG A 219 17.11 -5.22 -5.70
C ARG A 219 15.75 -5.29 -5.04
N ILE A 220 15.63 -4.70 -3.86
CA ILE A 220 14.46 -4.82 -3.00
C ILE A 220 13.76 -3.48 -2.98
N ARG A 221 12.47 -3.47 -3.30
CA ARG A 221 11.61 -2.33 -3.08
C ARG A 221 10.92 -2.51 -1.74
N PRO A 222 10.95 -1.49 -0.85
CA PRO A 222 10.13 -1.51 0.35
C PRO A 222 8.67 -1.67 -0.06
N GLN A 223 7.95 -2.48 0.69
CA GLN A 223 6.52 -2.62 0.50
C GLN A 223 5.78 -1.52 1.27
N ALA A 224 4.58 -1.21 0.84
CA ALA A 224 3.71 -0.31 1.59
C ALA A 224 3.41 -0.90 2.97
N SER A 225 3.42 -0.05 4.00
CA SER A 225 3.08 -0.46 5.36
C SER A 225 1.58 -0.68 5.53
N GLN A 226 0.78 0.06 4.78
CA GLN A 226 -0.69 0.01 4.78
C GLN A 226 -1.21 0.25 3.37
N ALA A 227 -2.44 -0.21 3.13
CA ALA A 227 -3.14 0.01 1.86
C ALA A 227 -4.64 0.19 2.09
N ILE A 228 -5.30 0.82 1.13
CA ILE A 228 -6.74 0.74 0.97
C ILE A 228 -7.04 -0.64 0.39
N VAL A 229 -7.83 -1.38 1.13
CA VAL A 229 -8.23 -2.75 0.83
C VAL A 229 -9.75 -2.80 0.64
N VAL A 230 -10.19 -3.52 -0.38
CA VAL A 230 -11.60 -3.75 -0.68
C VAL A 230 -11.91 -5.25 -0.66
N ARG A 231 -13.18 -5.61 -0.49
CA ARG A 231 -13.59 -7.01 -0.60
C ARG A 231 -13.31 -7.57 -2.01
N GLN A 232 -12.97 -8.83 -2.11
CA GLN A 232 -12.54 -9.48 -3.36
C GLN A 232 -13.63 -9.49 -4.42
N ASP A 233 -14.90 -9.61 -4.03
CA ASP A 233 -16.07 -9.67 -4.89
C ASP A 233 -16.65 -8.30 -5.27
N MET A 234 -15.98 -7.20 -4.85
CA MET A 234 -16.36 -5.84 -5.27
C MET A 234 -16.37 -5.75 -6.80
N PRO A 235 -17.45 -5.23 -7.43
CA PRO A 235 -17.55 -5.06 -8.87
C PRO A 235 -16.31 -4.32 -9.42
N LEU A 236 -15.81 -4.78 -10.56
CA LEU A 236 -14.59 -4.27 -11.16
C LEU A 236 -14.69 -2.77 -11.49
N ASP A 237 -15.84 -2.32 -11.99
CA ASP A 237 -16.13 -0.91 -12.26
C ASP A 237 -16.00 -0.06 -10.99
N THR A 238 -16.64 -0.47 -9.90
CA THR A 238 -16.57 0.23 -8.60
C THR A 238 -15.12 0.31 -8.10
N ARG A 239 -14.36 -0.76 -8.27
CA ARG A 239 -12.94 -0.81 -7.88
C ARG A 239 -12.10 0.18 -8.67
N TYR A 240 -12.26 0.22 -10.00
CA TYR A 240 -11.54 1.19 -10.83
C TYR A 240 -11.98 2.63 -10.58
N ARG A 241 -13.26 2.86 -10.30
CA ARG A 241 -13.75 4.18 -9.91
C ARG A 241 -13.13 4.63 -8.59
N LEU A 242 -13.03 3.75 -7.59
CA LEU A 242 -12.34 4.06 -6.33
C LEU A 242 -10.88 4.44 -6.57
N ILE A 243 -10.15 3.69 -7.39
CA ILE A 243 -8.77 4.03 -7.76
C ILE A 243 -8.72 5.41 -8.43
N GLY A 244 -9.57 5.64 -9.44
CA GLY A 244 -9.61 6.90 -10.19
C GLY A 244 -10.00 8.12 -9.36
N ILE A 245 -10.78 7.94 -8.28
CA ILE A 245 -11.16 9.01 -7.35
C ILE A 245 -10.01 9.36 -6.40
N HIS A 246 -9.30 8.36 -5.89
CA HIS A 246 -8.26 8.59 -4.90
C HIS A 246 -6.96 9.15 -5.50
N MET A 247 -6.58 8.73 -6.72
CA MET A 247 -5.33 9.17 -7.33
C MET A 247 -5.19 10.71 -7.42
N PRO A 248 -6.18 11.46 -7.94
CA PRO A 248 -6.13 12.91 -8.01
C PRO A 248 -6.61 13.61 -6.72
N LEU A 249 -6.97 12.89 -5.65
CA LEU A 249 -7.58 13.47 -4.45
C LEU A 249 -6.74 14.58 -3.84
N HIS A 250 -5.40 14.47 -3.88
CA HIS A 250 -4.47 15.48 -3.36
C HIS A 250 -4.55 16.81 -4.13
N LEU A 251 -4.98 16.79 -5.39
CA LEU A 251 -5.19 17.97 -6.23
C LEU A 251 -6.63 18.47 -6.15
N GLU A 252 -7.60 17.57 -6.12
CA GLU A 252 -9.04 17.91 -6.19
C GLU A 252 -9.61 18.36 -4.84
N ASN A 253 -9.13 17.78 -3.73
CA ASN A 253 -9.63 18.09 -2.39
C ASN A 253 -8.56 17.85 -1.32
N ALA A 254 -7.74 18.86 -1.08
CA ALA A 254 -6.63 18.77 -0.12
C ALA A 254 -7.09 18.42 1.31
N THR A 255 -8.27 18.89 1.73
CA THR A 255 -8.84 18.60 3.06
C THR A 255 -9.22 17.13 3.20
N ALA A 256 -9.87 16.57 2.18
CA ALA A 256 -10.19 15.14 2.11
C ALA A 256 -8.92 14.30 2.05
N PHE A 257 -7.94 14.72 1.24
CA PHE A 257 -6.65 14.02 1.12
C PHE A 257 -5.90 14.00 2.45
N ALA A 258 -5.80 15.14 3.15
CA ALA A 258 -5.11 15.22 4.43
C ALA A 258 -5.69 14.24 5.46
N TRP A 259 -7.02 14.09 5.50
CA TRP A 259 -7.68 13.12 6.38
C TRP A 259 -7.46 11.68 5.89
N ALA A 260 -7.70 11.41 4.62
CA ALA A 260 -7.60 10.06 4.05
C ALA A 260 -6.16 9.52 4.05
N SER A 261 -5.15 10.39 4.11
CA SER A 261 -3.72 10.03 4.13
C SER A 261 -3.08 10.10 5.53
N ALA A 262 -3.86 10.40 6.58
CA ALA A 262 -3.33 10.62 7.94
C ALA A 262 -2.56 9.43 8.52
N TRP A 263 -2.80 8.22 8.02
CA TRP A 263 -2.08 7.00 8.40
C TRP A 263 -0.65 6.90 7.80
N SER A 264 -0.28 7.78 6.87
CA SER A 264 1.06 7.83 6.28
C SER A 264 1.61 9.27 6.31
N PRO A 265 2.41 9.63 7.31
CA PRO A 265 3.01 10.96 7.40
C PRO A 265 3.79 11.32 6.13
N LYS A 266 3.65 12.55 5.65
CA LYS A 266 4.29 13.05 4.43
C LYS A 266 3.86 12.32 3.15
N ALA A 267 2.62 11.82 3.10
CA ALA A 267 2.05 11.32 1.86
C ALA A 267 2.00 12.44 0.80
N ALA A 268 2.34 12.08 -0.44
CA ALA A 268 2.24 12.97 -1.58
C ALA A 268 0.97 12.73 -2.37
N GLU A 269 0.63 11.47 -2.59
CA GLU A 269 -0.52 11.05 -3.39
C GLU A 269 -0.87 9.59 -3.14
N PHE A 270 -2.05 9.18 -3.57
CA PHE A 270 -2.37 7.76 -3.69
C PHE A 270 -1.80 7.18 -4.99
N GLU A 271 -1.38 5.93 -4.93
CA GLU A 271 -0.93 5.16 -6.09
C GLU A 271 -1.56 3.77 -6.11
N PRO A 272 -1.84 3.21 -7.30
CA PRO A 272 -2.32 1.85 -7.41
C PRO A 272 -1.32 0.86 -6.81
N THR A 273 -1.83 -0.14 -6.11
CA THR A 273 -1.00 -1.23 -5.58
C THR A 273 -1.60 -2.58 -5.92
N GLU A 274 -0.77 -3.60 -5.94
CA GLU A 274 -1.22 -4.97 -6.12
C GLU A 274 -1.36 -5.66 -4.75
N ALA A 275 -2.24 -6.66 -4.67
CA ALA A 275 -2.47 -7.42 -3.45
C ALA A 275 -1.16 -7.98 -2.86
N GLN A 276 -0.22 -8.38 -3.71
CA GLN A 276 1.09 -8.89 -3.33
C GLN A 276 2.00 -7.87 -2.64
N ALA A 277 1.72 -6.57 -2.79
CA ALA A 277 2.52 -5.52 -2.15
C ALA A 277 2.40 -5.50 -0.61
N LEU A 278 1.33 -6.08 -0.05
CA LEU A 278 1.11 -6.22 1.39
C LEU A 278 1.41 -7.64 1.92
N VAL A 279 1.56 -8.64 1.05
CA VAL A 279 1.90 -10.00 1.45
C VAL A 279 3.39 -10.19 1.28
N ALA A 280 4.09 -10.59 2.34
CA ALA A 280 5.48 -10.99 2.23
C ALA A 280 5.58 -12.16 1.23
N THR A 281 6.31 -11.99 0.16
CA THR A 281 6.67 -13.11 -0.72
C THR A 281 7.66 -13.99 0.05
N PRO A 282 7.40 -15.29 0.20
CA PRO A 282 8.28 -16.20 0.91
C PRO A 282 9.68 -16.28 0.32
#